data_58163627ca88793e0dcd69f118f09d43
#
_entry.id   58163627ca88793e0dcd69f118f09d43
#
_cell.length_a   1.000
_cell.length_b   1.000
_cell.length_c   1.000
_cell.angle_alpha   90.00
_cell.angle_beta   90.00
_cell.angle_gamma   90.00
#
_symmetry.space_group_name_H-M   'P 1'
#
loop_
_entity.id
_entity.type
_entity.pdbx_description
1 polymer ?
#
loop_
_entity_poly.entity_id
_entity_poly.type
_entity_poly.pdbx_seq_one_letter_code
_entity_poly.pdbx_strand_id
1 'polypeptide(L)'
;MIDSSAFQGKKAAYYTLGCKLNFSETSTFGKMLEDMGVITAQKGEKADICLINTCSVTEVADHKCRQAIHRMVRENPGAFVIVTGCYAQLESENVSKIEGVDLVLGANEKANLIQYLSDAWAQKFAADSALHAHHSVKTKEIKTFQPSCSRGNRTRYFLKVQDGCNYYCTYCTIPFARGNSRNPSIDSLVQQAEQTAQEGGKEIVITGVNIGDFGQTTHERFIDLVKALDQVEGIKRYRISSLEPDLCDDDLIDYCAQSRAFMPHFHIPLQSGSDEVLKLMHRRYDKALFAHKVNLIKEKMPDAFIGVDVMVGCRGETPECFEECYEFLKSLPVTQLHVFPYSERPGTAALKIPYVVSDKDKKLRSKRLLELSDEKTQAFYAQYIGTEAEVLFEKAPRGKAMHGFTKNYVRVELSPALAKEEYDNQLIKVKLGDFNHDKTALKAELI
;
A
#
# COMPACT_ATOMS: atom_id res chain seq x y z
N MET A 1 14.06 26.51 17.82
CA MET A 1 14.02 26.45 16.36
C MET A 1 15.11 25.50 15.91
N ILE A 2 14.81 24.55 15.05
CA ILE A 2 15.81 23.63 14.47
C ILE A 2 16.66 24.43 13.49
N ASP A 3 17.98 24.35 13.62
CA ASP A 3 18.88 25.00 12.68
C ASP A 3 18.88 24.24 11.34
N SER A 4 18.22 24.82 10.34
CA SER A 4 18.16 24.24 9.00
C SER A 4 19.39 24.52 8.14
N SER A 5 20.32 25.37 8.61
CA SER A 5 21.48 25.79 7.81
C SER A 5 22.39 24.64 7.39
N ALA A 6 22.51 23.61 8.26
CA ALA A 6 23.31 22.40 7.99
C ALA A 6 22.76 21.52 6.86
N PHE A 7 21.49 21.69 6.49
CA PHE A 7 20.80 20.86 5.50
C PHE A 7 20.61 21.53 4.14
N GLN A 8 20.86 22.86 4.06
CA GLN A 8 20.66 23.63 2.82
C GLN A 8 21.54 23.09 1.68
N GLY A 9 20.88 22.72 0.57
CA GLY A 9 21.54 22.19 -0.62
C GLY A 9 22.05 20.76 -0.50
N LYS A 10 21.87 20.08 0.65
CA LYS A 10 22.17 18.65 0.80
C LYS A 10 21.27 17.82 -0.08
N LYS A 11 21.75 16.67 -0.57
CA LYS A 11 20.98 15.76 -1.41
C LYS A 11 20.48 14.56 -0.61
N ALA A 12 19.19 14.22 -0.78
CA ALA A 12 18.60 13.04 -0.16
C ALA A 12 18.20 11.98 -1.19
N ALA A 13 18.52 10.72 -0.92
CA ALA A 13 18.03 9.56 -1.66
C ALA A 13 17.03 8.76 -0.80
N TYR A 14 15.94 8.31 -1.43
CA TYR A 14 14.88 7.59 -0.77
C TYR A 14 14.74 6.17 -1.32
N TYR A 15 14.59 5.20 -0.43
CA TYR A 15 14.30 3.84 -0.80
C TYR A 15 13.14 3.28 0.01
N THR A 16 12.06 2.88 -0.68
CA THR A 16 10.85 2.38 -0.02
C THR A 16 10.62 0.92 -0.36
N LEU A 17 10.46 0.11 0.66
CA LEU A 17 10.03 -1.28 0.58
C LEU A 17 8.63 -1.42 1.18
N GLY A 18 7.83 -2.33 0.63
CA GLY A 18 6.53 -2.72 1.20
C GLY A 18 5.33 -2.10 0.50
N CYS A 19 4.40 -1.56 1.26
CA CYS A 19 3.05 -1.22 0.82
C CYS A 19 2.87 0.26 0.42
N LYS A 20 1.67 0.58 -0.07
CA LYS A 20 1.23 1.96 -0.39
C LYS A 20 1.40 2.91 0.81
N LEU A 21 1.19 2.39 2.04
CA LEU A 21 1.35 3.14 3.27
C LEU A 21 2.80 3.60 3.49
N ASN A 22 3.78 2.67 3.35
CA ASN A 22 5.19 3.03 3.43
C ASN A 22 5.58 4.05 2.36
N PHE A 23 5.01 3.92 1.16
CA PHE A 23 5.26 4.88 0.09
C PHE A 23 4.73 6.27 0.42
N SER A 24 3.51 6.38 0.95
CA SER A 24 2.94 7.64 1.42
C SER A 24 3.81 8.27 2.51
N GLU A 25 4.23 7.49 3.51
CA GLU A 25 5.12 7.94 4.59
C GLU A 25 6.45 8.47 4.04
N THR A 26 7.10 7.74 3.12
CA THR A 26 8.38 8.20 2.51
C THR A 26 8.21 9.51 1.74
N SER A 27 7.11 9.68 1.02
CA SER A 27 6.82 10.93 0.32
C SER A 27 6.69 12.11 1.29
N THR A 28 6.06 11.89 2.46
CA THR A 28 5.95 12.90 3.52
C THR A 28 7.33 13.23 4.13
N PHE A 29 8.17 12.23 4.35
CA PHE A 29 9.55 12.46 4.81
C PHE A 29 10.36 13.26 3.81
N GLY A 30 10.18 12.99 2.51
CA GLY A 30 10.79 13.78 1.44
C GLY A 30 10.39 15.24 1.55
N LYS A 31 9.10 15.53 1.73
CA LYS A 31 8.61 16.90 1.91
C LYS A 31 9.17 17.57 3.16
N MET A 32 9.21 16.86 4.29
CA MET A 32 9.81 17.40 5.52
C MET A 32 11.28 17.80 5.33
N LEU A 33 12.05 17.00 4.57
CA LEU A 33 13.45 17.31 4.24
C LEU A 33 13.56 18.46 3.22
N GLU A 34 12.69 18.52 2.22
CA GLU A 34 12.61 19.63 1.27
C GLU A 34 12.32 20.97 1.98
N ASP A 35 11.43 20.98 2.98
CA ASP A 35 11.13 22.16 3.78
C ASP A 35 12.34 22.63 4.62
N MET A 36 13.33 21.74 4.85
CA MET A 36 14.62 22.06 5.45
C MET A 36 15.69 22.49 4.43
N GLY A 37 15.35 22.57 3.14
CA GLY A 37 16.26 22.95 2.06
C GLY A 37 17.07 21.78 1.47
N VAL A 38 16.69 20.54 1.78
CA VAL A 38 17.30 19.34 1.17
C VAL A 38 16.72 19.12 -0.23
N ILE A 39 17.56 18.70 -1.17
CA ILE A 39 17.19 18.46 -2.56
C ILE A 39 17.11 16.96 -2.80
N THR A 40 16.08 16.47 -3.49
CA THR A 40 16.01 15.06 -3.89
C THR A 40 17.09 14.73 -4.92
N ALA A 41 17.96 13.77 -4.60
CA ALA A 41 19.04 13.30 -5.49
C ALA A 41 18.45 12.67 -6.75
N GLN A 42 19.03 13.01 -7.92
CA GLN A 42 18.67 12.40 -9.18
C GLN A 42 19.30 11.01 -9.33
N LYS A 43 18.76 10.18 -10.22
CA LYS A 43 19.28 8.83 -10.47
C LYS A 43 20.75 8.87 -10.87
N GLY A 44 21.60 8.19 -10.08
CA GLY A 44 23.04 8.13 -10.29
C GLY A 44 23.85 9.23 -9.58
N GLU A 45 23.20 10.18 -8.92
CA GLU A 45 23.87 11.12 -8.02
C GLU A 45 24.11 10.51 -6.65
N LYS A 46 25.18 10.92 -6.01
CA LYS A 46 25.45 10.59 -4.60
C LYS A 46 24.56 11.46 -3.71
N ALA A 47 24.08 10.86 -2.63
CA ALA A 47 23.31 11.55 -1.61
C ALA A 47 24.13 11.81 -0.36
N ASP A 48 23.81 12.90 0.32
CA ASP A 48 24.32 13.23 1.68
C ASP A 48 23.44 12.55 2.76
N ILE A 49 22.16 12.30 2.44
CA ILE A 49 21.18 11.68 3.34
C ILE A 49 20.53 10.51 2.59
N CYS A 50 20.49 9.33 3.20
CA CYS A 50 19.77 8.17 2.69
C CYS A 50 18.64 7.81 3.65
N LEU A 51 17.39 7.79 3.18
CA LEU A 51 16.23 7.37 3.98
C LEU A 51 15.64 6.09 3.41
N ILE A 52 15.64 5.02 4.24
CA ILE A 52 15.15 3.70 3.87
C ILE A 52 13.91 3.37 4.71
N ASN A 53 12.75 3.27 4.06
CA ASN A 53 11.50 2.84 4.71
C ASN A 53 11.27 1.35 4.45
N THR A 54 11.25 0.56 5.53
CA THR A 54 11.37 -0.89 5.53
C THR A 54 10.04 -1.61 5.76
N CYS A 55 9.95 -2.86 5.29
CA CYS A 55 8.80 -3.74 5.42
C CYS A 55 9.19 -5.02 6.17
N SER A 56 8.23 -5.64 6.89
CA SER A 56 8.47 -6.88 7.64
C SER A 56 7.29 -7.85 7.60
N VAL A 57 6.52 -7.86 6.50
CA VAL A 57 5.38 -8.77 6.36
C VAL A 57 5.79 -10.21 6.02
N THR A 58 6.99 -10.41 5.47
CA THR A 58 7.57 -11.73 5.15
C THR A 58 9.06 -11.76 5.47
N GLU A 59 9.62 -12.96 5.66
CA GLU A 59 11.07 -13.14 5.83
C GLU A 59 11.85 -12.65 4.61
N VAL A 60 11.31 -12.88 3.41
CA VAL A 60 11.89 -12.36 2.15
C VAL A 60 11.92 -10.83 2.16
N ALA A 61 10.91 -10.17 2.72
CA ALA A 61 10.92 -8.71 2.86
C ALA A 61 12.03 -8.23 3.81
N ASP A 62 12.23 -8.91 4.95
CA ASP A 62 13.32 -8.58 5.88
C ASP A 62 14.71 -8.73 5.22
N HIS A 63 14.90 -9.82 4.46
CA HIS A 63 16.14 -10.03 3.69
C HIS A 63 16.37 -8.91 2.66
N LYS A 64 15.32 -8.54 1.90
CA LYS A 64 15.40 -7.42 0.95
C LYS A 64 15.68 -6.09 1.65
N CYS A 65 15.17 -5.88 2.86
CA CYS A 65 15.46 -4.67 3.65
C CYS A 65 16.95 -4.60 3.99
N ARG A 66 17.55 -5.68 4.50
CA ARG A 66 18.99 -5.73 4.79
C ARG A 66 19.83 -5.47 3.55
N GLN A 67 19.50 -6.13 2.42
CA GLN A 67 20.18 -5.90 1.15
C GLN A 67 20.08 -4.44 0.69
N ALA A 68 18.91 -3.82 0.83
CA ALA A 68 18.70 -2.42 0.46
C ALA A 68 19.52 -1.47 1.33
N ILE A 69 19.59 -1.70 2.65
CA ILE A 69 20.40 -0.91 3.57
C ILE A 69 21.88 -0.98 3.15
N HIS A 70 22.45 -2.19 3.02
CA HIS A 70 23.85 -2.37 2.61
C HIS A 70 24.14 -1.74 1.24
N ARG A 71 23.19 -1.83 0.29
CA ARG A 71 23.32 -1.20 -1.02
C ARG A 71 23.38 0.31 -0.91
N MET A 72 22.47 0.94 -0.17
CA MET A 72 22.40 2.40 -0.01
C MET A 72 23.65 2.95 0.66
N VAL A 73 24.18 2.27 1.69
CA VAL A 73 25.44 2.61 2.34
C VAL A 73 26.61 2.54 1.35
N ARG A 74 26.72 1.47 0.57
CA ARG A 74 27.81 1.28 -0.40
C ARG A 74 27.75 2.28 -1.55
N GLU A 75 26.55 2.61 -2.05
CA GLU A 75 26.37 3.54 -3.17
C GLU A 75 26.57 5.01 -2.74
N ASN A 76 26.40 5.32 -1.45
CA ASN A 76 26.53 6.67 -0.89
C ASN A 76 27.50 6.70 0.31
N PRO A 77 28.82 6.48 0.08
CA PRO A 77 29.80 6.46 1.17
C PRO A 77 29.86 7.81 1.87
N GLY A 78 29.78 7.79 3.22
CA GLY A 78 29.75 8.99 4.05
C GLY A 78 28.40 9.67 4.21
N ALA A 79 27.36 9.20 3.52
CA ALA A 79 26.00 9.70 3.73
C ALA A 79 25.48 9.44 5.15
N PHE A 80 24.55 10.25 5.60
CA PHE A 80 23.79 10.02 6.82
C PHE A 80 22.63 9.05 6.50
N VAL A 81 22.65 7.85 7.09
CA VAL A 81 21.71 6.77 6.76
C VAL A 81 20.64 6.62 7.83
N ILE A 82 19.40 6.87 7.45
CA ILE A 82 18.20 6.76 8.28
C ILE A 82 17.42 5.52 7.86
N VAL A 83 17.07 4.65 8.80
CA VAL A 83 16.22 3.48 8.56
C VAL A 83 14.95 3.60 9.42
N THR A 84 13.80 3.41 8.79
CA THR A 84 12.49 3.42 9.46
C THR A 84 11.56 2.34 8.87
N GLY A 85 10.33 2.23 9.35
CA GLY A 85 9.34 1.27 8.85
C GLY A 85 9.14 0.07 9.77
N CYS A 86 8.40 -0.94 9.26
CA CYS A 86 7.99 -2.08 10.08
C CYS A 86 9.17 -2.94 10.54
N TYR A 87 10.16 -3.19 9.68
CA TYR A 87 11.36 -3.93 10.04
C TYR A 87 12.21 -3.15 11.07
N ALA A 88 12.39 -1.85 10.87
CA ALA A 88 13.08 -0.99 11.81
C ALA A 88 12.41 -0.95 13.21
N GLN A 89 11.07 -1.03 13.28
CA GLN A 89 10.35 -1.10 14.55
C GLN A 89 10.56 -2.43 15.27
N LEU A 90 10.47 -3.56 14.54
CA LEU A 90 10.58 -4.90 15.13
C LEU A 90 12.01 -5.28 15.51
N GLU A 91 12.98 -4.78 14.78
CA GLU A 91 14.40 -5.15 14.89
C GLU A 91 15.31 -3.93 15.08
N SER A 92 14.83 -2.91 15.77
CA SER A 92 15.51 -1.59 15.87
C SER A 92 16.95 -1.69 16.33
N GLU A 93 17.24 -2.50 17.35
CA GLU A 93 18.59 -2.72 17.87
C GLU A 93 19.49 -3.44 16.86
N ASN A 94 18.96 -4.47 16.17
CA ASN A 94 19.74 -5.21 15.18
C ASN A 94 20.01 -4.35 13.93
N VAL A 95 19.06 -3.53 13.53
CA VAL A 95 19.22 -2.59 12.40
C VAL A 95 20.22 -1.51 12.71
N SER A 96 20.26 -0.99 13.95
CA SER A 96 21.23 0.05 14.35
C SER A 96 22.67 -0.44 14.38
N LYS A 97 22.88 -1.76 14.51
CA LYS A 97 24.22 -2.39 14.47
C LYS A 97 24.74 -2.65 13.04
N ILE A 98 23.92 -2.42 12.01
CA ILE A 98 24.38 -2.54 10.63
C ILE A 98 25.38 -1.41 10.33
N GLU A 99 26.55 -1.77 9.88
CA GLU A 99 27.61 -0.80 9.53
C GLU A 99 27.10 0.25 8.53
N GLY A 100 27.32 1.50 8.84
CA GLY A 100 26.91 2.65 8.03
C GLY A 100 25.46 3.12 8.28
N VAL A 101 24.70 2.50 9.19
CA VAL A 101 23.42 3.03 9.67
C VAL A 101 23.67 3.98 10.83
N ASP A 102 23.17 5.21 10.71
CA ASP A 102 23.37 6.26 11.71
C ASP A 102 22.16 6.44 12.62
N LEU A 103 20.95 6.31 12.09
CA LEU A 103 19.70 6.57 12.81
C LEU A 103 18.63 5.57 12.47
N VAL A 104 18.02 4.94 13.47
CA VAL A 104 16.86 4.07 13.32
C VAL A 104 15.66 4.69 14.05
N LEU A 105 14.56 4.86 13.33
CA LEU A 105 13.31 5.42 13.86
C LEU A 105 12.18 4.41 13.81
N GLY A 106 11.59 4.12 14.96
CA GLY A 106 10.39 3.30 15.11
C GLY A 106 9.11 3.99 14.61
N ALA A 107 7.98 3.30 14.76
CA ALA A 107 6.70 3.77 14.24
C ALA A 107 6.18 5.04 14.94
N ASN A 108 6.47 5.21 16.23
CA ASN A 108 6.03 6.35 17.03
C ASN A 108 6.88 7.61 16.78
N GLU A 109 8.14 7.43 16.43
CA GLU A 109 9.17 8.48 16.30
C GLU A 109 9.16 9.16 14.93
N LYS A 110 8.48 8.58 13.93
CA LYS A 110 8.39 9.08 12.55
C LYS A 110 7.97 10.56 12.47
N ALA A 111 7.04 10.98 13.33
CA ALA A 111 6.54 12.36 13.36
C ALA A 111 7.63 13.38 13.68
N ASN A 112 8.65 12.97 14.43
CA ASN A 112 9.74 13.82 14.89
C ASN A 112 11.05 13.59 14.12
N LEU A 113 10.96 13.08 12.87
CA LEU A 113 12.10 12.78 12.01
C LEU A 113 13.13 13.91 12.01
N ILE A 114 12.70 15.14 11.79
CA ILE A 114 13.61 16.30 11.65
C ILE A 114 14.37 16.58 12.97
N GLN A 115 13.68 16.45 14.11
CA GLN A 115 14.34 16.65 15.41
C GLN A 115 15.44 15.60 15.62
N TYR A 116 15.11 14.31 15.47
CA TYR A 116 16.07 13.22 15.62
C TYR A 116 17.22 13.30 14.62
N LEU A 117 16.93 13.67 13.37
CA LEU A 117 17.96 13.86 12.35
C LEU A 117 18.91 14.99 12.75
N SER A 118 18.39 16.15 13.20
CA SER A 118 19.21 17.31 13.57
C SER A 118 20.14 16.98 14.74
N ASP A 119 19.61 16.32 15.77
CA ASP A 119 20.37 15.94 16.95
C ASP A 119 21.47 14.93 16.61
N ALA A 120 21.15 13.92 15.82
CA ALA A 120 22.09 12.88 15.39
C ALA A 120 23.10 13.39 14.35
N TRP A 121 22.71 14.32 13.48
CA TRP A 121 23.59 14.96 12.52
C TRP A 121 24.73 15.71 13.21
N ALA A 122 24.40 16.54 14.21
CA ALA A 122 25.38 17.26 14.98
C ALA A 122 26.38 16.32 15.68
N GLN A 123 25.90 15.19 16.21
CA GLN A 123 26.75 14.18 16.86
C GLN A 123 27.72 13.50 15.88
N LYS A 124 27.22 13.07 14.70
CA LYS A 124 28.03 12.37 13.68
C LYS A 124 29.19 13.23 13.19
N PHE A 125 28.95 14.52 12.94
CA PHE A 125 29.94 15.41 12.33
C PHE A 125 30.76 16.21 13.37
N ALA A 126 30.42 16.14 14.68
CA ALA A 126 31.23 16.73 15.75
C ALA A 126 32.23 15.74 16.38
N ALA A 127 31.98 14.43 16.27
CA ALA A 127 32.84 13.39 16.82
C ALA A 127 33.24 12.42 15.69
N ASP A 128 34.52 12.11 15.58
CA ASP A 128 35.07 11.15 14.59
C ASP A 128 34.67 9.68 14.92
N SER A 129 33.45 9.46 15.41
CA SER A 129 32.95 8.17 15.88
C SER A 129 31.69 7.73 15.14
N ALA A 130 31.56 6.42 14.85
CA ALA A 130 30.36 5.84 14.28
C ALA A 130 29.15 6.10 15.21
N LEU A 131 28.12 6.75 14.67
CA LEU A 131 26.86 6.95 15.37
C LEU A 131 25.93 5.74 15.12
N HIS A 132 25.37 5.18 16.18
CA HIS A 132 24.40 4.08 16.11
C HIS A 132 23.16 4.41 16.95
N ALA A 133 22.49 5.53 16.61
CA ALA A 133 21.33 5.97 17.35
C ALA A 133 20.07 5.16 16.93
N HIS A 134 19.32 4.66 17.89
CA HIS A 134 18.01 4.10 17.63
C HIS A 134 16.99 4.64 18.62
N HIS A 135 15.83 4.98 18.09
CA HIS A 135 14.69 5.46 18.85
C HIS A 135 13.46 4.63 18.46
N SER A 136 12.96 3.84 19.38
CA SER A 136 11.73 3.08 19.22
C SER A 136 11.10 2.85 20.59
N VAL A 137 9.79 2.90 20.65
CA VAL A 137 9.02 2.55 21.84
C VAL A 137 8.46 1.14 21.74
N LYS A 138 8.08 0.56 22.88
CA LYS A 138 7.36 -0.72 22.89
C LYS A 138 6.03 -0.57 22.14
N THR A 139 5.60 -1.64 21.49
CA THR A 139 4.38 -1.65 20.64
C THR A 139 3.16 -0.98 21.29
N LYS A 140 2.91 -1.27 22.58
CA LYS A 140 1.78 -0.71 23.34
C LYS A 140 1.87 0.82 23.58
N GLU A 141 3.03 1.40 23.38
CA GLU A 141 3.32 2.82 23.56
C GLU A 141 3.22 3.60 22.25
N ILE A 142 3.02 2.91 21.11
CA ILE A 142 2.83 3.54 19.80
C ILE A 142 1.44 4.20 19.79
N LYS A 143 1.41 5.54 19.91
CA LYS A 143 0.16 6.33 20.00
C LYS A 143 0.08 7.41 18.91
N THR A 144 1.21 7.85 18.37
CA THR A 144 1.22 8.93 17.38
C THR A 144 0.69 8.44 16.04
N PHE A 145 -0.15 9.26 15.42
CA PHE A 145 -0.52 9.12 14.01
C PHE A 145 0.30 10.11 13.19
N GLN A 146 1.09 9.61 12.23
CA GLN A 146 1.80 10.43 11.26
C GLN A 146 0.88 10.65 10.06
N PRO A 147 0.32 11.84 9.86
CA PRO A 147 -0.39 12.17 8.62
C PRO A 147 0.52 11.99 7.41
N SER A 148 0.04 11.39 6.36
CA SER A 148 0.80 11.27 5.13
C SER A 148 -0.09 11.17 3.90
N CYS A 149 0.29 11.93 2.86
CA CYS A 149 -0.24 11.81 1.52
C CYS A 149 0.94 11.80 0.55
N SER A 150 0.95 10.85 -0.39
CA SER A 150 2.03 10.82 -1.37
C SER A 150 1.88 11.99 -2.34
N ARG A 151 3.01 12.56 -2.81
CA ARG A 151 3.07 13.71 -3.70
C ARG A 151 4.07 13.49 -4.84
N GLY A 152 3.92 14.28 -5.88
CA GLY A 152 4.94 14.58 -6.91
C GLY A 152 5.09 13.53 -8.01
N ASN A 153 5.68 12.39 -7.81
CA ASN A 153 6.16 11.52 -8.89
C ASN A 153 5.17 10.44 -9.37
N ARG A 154 3.92 10.46 -8.91
CA ARG A 154 2.88 9.50 -9.30
C ARG A 154 1.58 10.21 -9.60
N THR A 155 0.86 9.70 -10.58
CA THR A 155 -0.47 10.16 -10.98
C THR A 155 -1.52 9.92 -9.90
N ARG A 156 -1.39 8.83 -9.13
CA ARG A 156 -2.29 8.48 -8.03
C ARG A 156 -1.68 8.85 -6.69
N TYR A 157 -2.40 9.61 -5.88
CA TYR A 157 -2.03 10.00 -4.53
C TYR A 157 -2.49 8.95 -3.52
N PHE A 158 -1.66 8.63 -2.53
CA PHE A 158 -2.00 7.70 -1.45
C PHE A 158 -2.22 8.48 -0.16
N LEU A 159 -3.48 8.60 0.26
CA LEU A 159 -3.87 9.27 1.49
C LEU A 159 -3.94 8.24 2.63
N LYS A 160 -3.07 8.38 3.62
CA LYS A 160 -3.08 7.55 4.82
C LYS A 160 -4.17 8.03 5.77
N VAL A 161 -5.21 7.22 5.95
CA VAL A 161 -6.36 7.54 6.80
C VAL A 161 -6.35 6.80 8.13
N GLN A 162 -5.60 5.69 8.23
CA GLN A 162 -5.57 4.82 9.40
C GLN A 162 -4.21 4.13 9.52
N ASP A 163 -3.76 3.80 10.74
CA ASP A 163 -2.54 3.06 11.02
C ASP A 163 -2.74 2.10 12.21
N GLY A 164 -1.93 1.03 12.27
CA GLY A 164 -2.08 -0.01 13.28
C GLY A 164 -3.27 -0.94 13.01
N CYS A 165 -3.46 -1.98 13.87
CA CYS A 165 -4.55 -2.94 13.70
C CYS A 165 -4.87 -3.65 15.02
N ASN A 166 -6.17 -3.82 15.30
CA ASN A 166 -6.67 -4.49 16.51
C ASN A 166 -7.13 -5.95 16.26
N TYR A 167 -6.84 -6.52 15.06
CA TYR A 167 -7.33 -7.87 14.72
C TYR A 167 -6.48 -8.99 15.29
N TYR A 168 -5.17 -8.83 15.37
CA TYR A 168 -4.25 -9.85 15.88
C TYR A 168 -4.44 -11.22 15.20
N CYS A 169 -4.59 -11.22 13.87
CA CYS A 169 -4.63 -12.46 13.08
C CYS A 169 -3.41 -13.32 13.40
N THR A 170 -3.59 -14.64 13.50
CA THR A 170 -2.58 -15.56 14.02
C THR A 170 -1.24 -15.53 13.30
N TYR A 171 -1.23 -15.14 12.02
CA TYR A 171 -0.05 -15.08 11.15
C TYR A 171 0.59 -13.69 11.06
N CYS A 172 -0.05 -12.65 11.61
CA CYS A 172 0.26 -11.26 11.28
C CYS A 172 1.20 -10.62 12.31
N THR A 173 2.24 -9.93 11.82
CA THR A 173 3.19 -9.16 12.65
C THR A 173 2.86 -7.67 12.71
N ILE A 174 1.88 -7.20 11.94
CA ILE A 174 1.57 -5.76 11.83
C ILE A 174 1.15 -5.13 13.16
N PRO A 175 0.31 -5.75 14.01
CA PRO A 175 0.00 -5.17 15.32
C PRO A 175 1.25 -4.93 16.18
N PHE A 176 2.28 -5.77 16.04
CA PHE A 176 3.54 -5.62 16.76
C PHE A 176 4.45 -4.55 16.16
N ALA A 177 4.37 -4.34 14.84
CA ALA A 177 5.18 -3.32 14.15
C ALA A 177 4.55 -1.93 14.15
N ARG A 178 3.21 -1.83 14.17
CA ARG A 178 2.49 -0.56 14.01
C ARG A 178 1.58 -0.19 15.17
N GLY A 179 1.44 -1.09 16.16
CA GLY A 179 0.58 -0.86 17.32
C GLY A 179 -0.91 -0.98 17.03
N ASN A 180 -1.72 -0.47 17.94
CA ASN A 180 -3.17 -0.48 17.84
C ASN A 180 -3.69 0.46 16.74
N SER A 181 -4.89 0.18 16.27
CA SER A 181 -5.61 1.01 15.30
C SER A 181 -5.77 2.44 15.80
N ARG A 182 -5.44 3.40 14.95
CA ARG A 182 -5.56 4.83 15.21
C ARG A 182 -5.72 5.62 13.91
N ASN A 183 -6.38 6.76 14.01
CA ASN A 183 -6.70 7.63 12.89
C ASN A 183 -6.68 9.10 13.31
N PRO A 184 -6.52 10.05 12.38
CA PRO A 184 -6.75 11.47 12.62
C PRO A 184 -8.23 11.80 12.47
N SER A 185 -8.63 13.05 12.70
CA SER A 185 -10.00 13.53 12.43
C SER A 185 -10.30 13.57 10.93
N ILE A 186 -11.57 13.48 10.59
CA ILE A 186 -12.06 13.64 9.21
C ILE A 186 -11.63 14.99 8.63
N ASP A 187 -11.74 16.07 9.38
CA ASP A 187 -11.35 17.42 8.93
C ASP A 187 -9.89 17.47 8.48
N SER A 188 -8.98 16.83 9.23
CA SER A 188 -7.56 16.77 8.87
C SER A 188 -7.32 16.02 7.56
N LEU A 189 -8.12 14.98 7.28
CA LEU A 189 -8.02 14.20 6.04
C LEU A 189 -8.63 14.94 4.85
N VAL A 190 -9.72 15.67 5.06
CA VAL A 190 -10.34 16.54 4.06
C VAL A 190 -9.36 17.64 3.63
N GLN A 191 -8.70 18.31 4.58
CA GLN A 191 -7.66 19.31 4.29
C GLN A 191 -6.51 18.74 3.42
N GLN A 192 -6.08 17.52 3.69
CA GLN A 192 -5.05 16.86 2.87
C GLN A 192 -5.56 16.55 1.46
N ALA A 193 -6.82 16.15 1.32
CA ALA A 193 -7.45 15.91 0.01
C ALA A 193 -7.62 17.22 -0.78
N GLU A 194 -8.05 18.31 -0.13
CA GLU A 194 -8.13 19.65 -0.73
C GLU A 194 -6.76 20.15 -1.21
N GLN A 195 -5.72 19.96 -0.40
CA GLN A 195 -4.36 20.29 -0.80
C GLN A 195 -3.91 19.47 -2.01
N THR A 196 -4.25 18.17 -2.05
CA THR A 196 -3.98 17.31 -3.21
C THR A 196 -4.70 17.83 -4.47
N ALA A 197 -5.94 18.29 -4.34
CA ALA A 197 -6.70 18.89 -5.44
C ALA A 197 -6.03 20.17 -5.95
N GLN A 198 -5.58 21.06 -5.05
CA GLN A 198 -4.85 22.30 -5.39
C GLN A 198 -3.52 22.00 -6.11
N GLU A 199 -2.85 20.91 -5.79
CA GLU A 199 -1.64 20.42 -6.47
C GLU A 199 -1.95 19.77 -7.84
N GLY A 200 -3.21 19.71 -8.25
CA GLY A 200 -3.66 19.13 -9.53
C GLY A 200 -3.87 17.62 -9.50
N GLY A 201 -3.86 16.99 -8.31
CA GLY A 201 -4.18 15.58 -8.16
C GLY A 201 -5.61 15.27 -8.60
N LYS A 202 -5.78 14.17 -9.34
CA LYS A 202 -7.09 13.75 -9.90
C LYS A 202 -7.64 12.52 -9.19
N GLU A 203 -6.78 11.62 -8.74
CA GLU A 203 -7.15 10.37 -8.09
C GLU A 203 -6.43 10.20 -6.75
N ILE A 204 -7.21 9.93 -5.69
CA ILE A 204 -6.71 9.58 -4.37
C ILE A 204 -7.07 8.13 -4.06
N VAL A 205 -6.08 7.34 -3.65
CA VAL A 205 -6.27 6.01 -3.08
C VAL A 205 -6.22 6.12 -1.56
N ILE A 206 -7.35 5.86 -0.91
CA ILE A 206 -7.45 5.80 0.54
C ILE A 206 -6.66 4.59 1.02
N THR A 207 -5.70 4.79 1.91
CA THR A 207 -4.80 3.72 2.36
C THR A 207 -4.64 3.70 3.87
N GLY A 208 -4.39 2.51 4.40
CA GLY A 208 -4.17 2.23 5.81
C GLY A 208 -3.73 0.80 5.99
N VAL A 209 -3.71 0.34 7.22
CA VAL A 209 -3.47 -1.07 7.58
C VAL A 209 -4.78 -1.85 7.57
N ASN A 210 -5.80 -1.30 8.22
CA ASN A 210 -7.18 -1.80 8.27
C ASN A 210 -8.11 -0.59 8.24
N ILE A 211 -8.39 -0.09 7.05
CA ILE A 211 -9.07 1.21 6.89
C ILE A 211 -10.50 1.20 7.42
N GLY A 212 -11.19 0.06 7.43
CA GLY A 212 -12.53 -0.07 8.00
C GLY A 212 -12.56 0.11 9.52
N ASP A 213 -11.42 -0.07 10.20
CA ASP A 213 -11.26 0.16 11.64
C ASP A 213 -11.02 1.65 11.96
N PHE A 214 -11.31 2.56 11.02
CA PHE A 214 -11.28 4.00 11.19
C PHE A 214 -12.28 4.44 12.29
N GLY A 215 -11.88 5.42 13.10
CA GLY A 215 -12.69 5.96 14.18
C GLY A 215 -12.35 5.43 15.57
N GLN A 216 -11.41 4.49 15.70
CA GLN A 216 -11.00 3.96 17.02
C GLN A 216 -10.44 5.06 17.96
N THR A 217 -9.91 6.14 17.41
CA THR A 217 -9.34 7.26 18.17
C THR A 217 -10.32 8.44 18.28
N THR A 218 -11.14 8.67 17.26
CA THR A 218 -11.97 9.90 17.11
C THR A 218 -13.46 9.64 17.27
N HIS A 219 -13.90 8.37 17.33
CA HIS A 219 -15.30 7.93 17.38
C HIS A 219 -16.12 8.33 16.14
N GLU A 220 -15.45 8.69 15.04
CA GLU A 220 -16.05 8.92 13.73
C GLU A 220 -16.18 7.59 12.99
N ARG A 221 -17.06 7.49 11.98
CA ARG A 221 -17.21 6.27 11.17
C ARG A 221 -16.46 6.40 9.84
N PHE A 222 -16.01 5.27 9.28
CA PHE A 222 -15.35 5.27 7.96
C PHE A 222 -16.28 5.82 6.85
N ILE A 223 -17.57 5.52 6.91
CA ILE A 223 -18.55 6.07 5.94
C ILE A 223 -18.67 7.59 6.04
N ASP A 224 -18.50 8.19 7.23
CA ASP A 224 -18.56 9.64 7.40
C ASP A 224 -17.33 10.30 6.73
N LEU A 225 -16.16 9.67 6.84
CA LEU A 225 -14.97 10.07 6.09
C LEU A 225 -15.22 9.98 4.56
N VAL A 226 -15.79 8.87 4.08
CA VAL A 226 -16.12 8.67 2.67
C VAL A 226 -17.03 9.78 2.16
N LYS A 227 -18.10 10.10 2.91
CA LYS A 227 -19.03 11.19 2.58
C LYS A 227 -18.35 12.55 2.55
N ALA A 228 -17.48 12.83 3.51
CA ALA A 228 -16.76 14.11 3.58
C ALA A 228 -15.77 14.26 2.41
N LEU A 229 -15.00 13.21 2.09
CA LEU A 229 -14.08 13.21 0.96
C LEU A 229 -14.81 13.36 -0.39
N ASP A 230 -16.01 12.79 -0.53
CA ASP A 230 -16.79 12.91 -1.76
C ASP A 230 -17.20 14.36 -2.07
N GLN A 231 -17.21 15.25 -1.08
CA GLN A 231 -17.50 16.68 -1.25
C GLN A 231 -16.28 17.51 -1.69
N VAL A 232 -15.07 16.95 -1.62
CA VAL A 232 -13.85 17.70 -1.99
C VAL A 232 -13.83 17.96 -3.48
N GLU A 233 -13.94 19.23 -3.87
CA GLU A 233 -13.86 19.65 -5.25
C GLU A 233 -12.45 19.44 -5.83
N GLY A 234 -12.35 19.17 -7.13
CA GLY A 234 -11.08 18.95 -7.83
C GLY A 234 -10.64 17.49 -7.86
N ILE A 235 -10.87 16.69 -6.81
CA ILE A 235 -10.64 15.26 -6.88
C ILE A 235 -11.76 14.59 -7.68
N LYS A 236 -11.36 13.88 -8.74
CA LYS A 236 -12.29 13.21 -9.67
C LYS A 236 -12.53 11.75 -9.28
N ARG A 237 -11.57 11.11 -8.62
CA ARG A 237 -11.63 9.70 -8.29
C ARG A 237 -11.07 9.42 -6.90
N TYR A 238 -11.84 8.70 -6.10
CA TYR A 238 -11.37 8.03 -4.89
C TYR A 238 -11.41 6.53 -5.08
N ARG A 239 -10.38 5.83 -4.57
CA ARG A 239 -10.38 4.37 -4.51
C ARG A 239 -10.17 3.92 -3.08
N ILE A 240 -11.00 2.98 -2.66
CA ILE A 240 -10.87 2.31 -1.38
C ILE A 240 -9.83 1.20 -1.55
N SER A 241 -8.77 1.19 -0.72
CA SER A 241 -7.82 0.08 -0.69
C SER A 241 -8.37 -1.07 0.16
N SER A 242 -7.52 -1.92 0.72
CA SER A 242 -7.92 -3.12 1.46
C SER A 242 -8.91 -2.81 2.59
N LEU A 243 -10.13 -3.33 2.50
CA LEU A 243 -11.23 -3.16 3.43
C LEU A 243 -11.73 -4.54 3.89
N GLU A 244 -11.60 -4.83 5.18
CA GLU A 244 -12.01 -6.12 5.74
C GLU A 244 -13.51 -6.39 5.51
N PRO A 245 -13.92 -7.63 5.18
CA PRO A 245 -15.31 -7.96 4.87
C PRO A 245 -16.31 -7.59 5.96
N ASP A 246 -15.94 -7.81 7.22
CA ASP A 246 -16.77 -7.50 8.39
C ASP A 246 -16.86 -6.00 8.73
N LEU A 247 -16.00 -5.18 8.12
CA LEU A 247 -15.99 -3.71 8.23
C LEU A 247 -16.47 -3.03 6.94
N CYS A 248 -16.82 -3.80 5.92
CA CYS A 248 -17.44 -3.32 4.69
C CYS A 248 -18.95 -3.27 4.86
N ASP A 249 -19.44 -2.25 5.54
CA ASP A 249 -20.88 -2.09 5.83
C ASP A 249 -21.70 -1.95 4.53
N ASP A 250 -22.95 -2.45 4.54
CA ASP A 250 -23.83 -2.40 3.37
C ASP A 250 -24.18 -0.96 2.98
N ASP A 251 -24.33 -0.07 3.97
CA ASP A 251 -24.57 1.37 3.75
C ASP A 251 -23.37 2.07 3.08
N LEU A 252 -22.15 1.59 3.29
CA LEU A 252 -20.96 2.05 2.58
C LEU A 252 -21.02 1.65 1.09
N ILE A 253 -21.42 0.41 0.82
CA ILE A 253 -21.57 -0.09 -0.56
C ILE A 253 -22.66 0.71 -1.30
N ASP A 254 -23.80 0.91 -0.65
CA ASP A 254 -24.90 1.70 -1.19
C ASP A 254 -24.51 3.16 -1.48
N TYR A 255 -23.73 3.77 -0.58
CA TYR A 255 -23.20 5.12 -0.79
C TYR A 255 -22.24 5.16 -1.97
N CYS A 256 -21.28 4.25 -2.04
CA CYS A 256 -20.29 4.21 -3.14
C CYS A 256 -20.96 4.01 -4.51
N ALA A 257 -22.06 3.26 -4.58
CA ALA A 257 -22.83 3.06 -5.82
C ALA A 257 -23.45 4.35 -6.36
N GLN A 258 -23.70 5.35 -5.51
CA GLN A 258 -24.34 6.62 -5.85
C GLN A 258 -23.34 7.79 -5.82
N SER A 259 -22.10 7.53 -5.40
CA SER A 259 -21.10 8.56 -5.20
C SER A 259 -20.63 9.18 -6.51
N ARG A 260 -20.35 10.48 -6.46
CA ARG A 260 -19.75 11.25 -7.54
C ARG A 260 -18.33 10.79 -7.89
N ALA A 261 -17.53 10.48 -6.87
CA ALA A 261 -16.09 10.29 -7.04
C ALA A 261 -15.55 8.96 -6.50
N PHE A 262 -16.28 8.22 -5.68
CA PHE A 262 -15.85 6.87 -5.29
C PHE A 262 -16.05 5.89 -6.44
N MET A 263 -14.94 5.35 -6.91
CA MET A 263 -14.92 4.51 -8.09
C MET A 263 -15.44 3.09 -7.81
N PRO A 264 -16.08 2.42 -8.78
CA PRO A 264 -16.54 1.03 -8.67
C PRO A 264 -15.33 0.08 -8.66
N HIS A 265 -14.59 0.13 -7.57
CA HIS A 265 -13.37 -0.64 -7.32
C HIS A 265 -13.25 -0.95 -5.83
N PHE A 266 -13.27 -2.23 -5.49
CA PHE A 266 -13.13 -2.72 -4.13
C PHE A 266 -11.94 -3.67 -4.04
N HIS A 267 -11.22 -3.59 -2.93
CA HIS A 267 -10.19 -4.54 -2.59
C HIS A 267 -10.56 -5.14 -1.23
N ILE A 268 -10.98 -6.41 -1.22
CA ILE A 268 -11.53 -7.10 -0.05
C ILE A 268 -10.66 -8.33 0.25
N PRO A 269 -9.92 -8.36 1.38
CA PRO A 269 -9.07 -9.49 1.72
C PRO A 269 -9.91 -10.68 2.20
N LEU A 270 -9.92 -11.78 1.44
CA LEU A 270 -10.53 -13.05 1.85
C LEU A 270 -9.58 -13.87 2.73
N GLN A 271 -8.32 -13.88 2.40
CA GLN A 271 -7.23 -14.69 2.96
C GLN A 271 -7.37 -16.19 2.68
N SER A 272 -8.52 -16.83 2.94
CA SER A 272 -8.82 -18.21 2.60
C SER A 272 -10.31 -18.39 2.29
N GLY A 273 -10.62 -19.26 1.33
CA GLY A 273 -12.00 -19.68 1.03
C GLY A 273 -12.43 -20.93 1.81
N SER A 274 -11.77 -21.26 2.91
CA SER A 274 -12.19 -22.31 3.83
C SER A 274 -12.46 -21.74 5.22
N ASP A 275 -13.64 -21.98 5.79
CA ASP A 275 -14.04 -21.47 7.11
C ASP A 275 -13.16 -22.07 8.22
N GLU A 276 -12.68 -23.29 8.05
CA GLU A 276 -11.73 -23.92 8.99
C GLU A 276 -10.43 -23.11 9.05
N VAL A 277 -9.87 -22.76 7.89
CA VAL A 277 -8.63 -21.97 7.81
C VAL A 277 -8.85 -20.54 8.30
N LEU A 278 -9.98 -19.88 7.96
CA LEU A 278 -10.35 -18.55 8.46
C LEU A 278 -10.42 -18.52 10.00
N LYS A 279 -10.98 -19.57 10.61
CA LYS A 279 -11.04 -19.71 12.06
C LYS A 279 -9.63 -19.88 12.66
N LEU A 280 -8.77 -20.70 12.05
CA LEU A 280 -7.36 -20.83 12.47
C LEU A 280 -6.57 -19.53 12.34
N MET A 281 -6.91 -18.69 11.35
CA MET A 281 -6.34 -17.35 11.14
C MET A 281 -6.87 -16.31 12.13
N HIS A 282 -7.89 -16.62 12.94
CA HIS A 282 -8.66 -15.67 13.77
C HIS A 282 -9.30 -14.55 12.95
N ARG A 283 -9.87 -14.90 11.77
CA ARG A 283 -10.65 -13.93 10.99
C ARG A 283 -12.02 -13.71 11.65
N ARG A 284 -12.56 -12.51 11.48
CA ARG A 284 -13.84 -12.08 12.08
C ARG A 284 -15.02 -12.25 11.13
N TYR A 285 -14.83 -12.95 10.06
CA TYR A 285 -15.81 -13.27 9.02
C TYR A 285 -15.64 -14.72 8.54
N ASP A 286 -16.66 -15.22 7.89
CA ASP A 286 -16.71 -16.50 7.20
C ASP A 286 -16.94 -16.32 5.69
N LYS A 287 -16.98 -17.43 4.95
CA LYS A 287 -17.27 -17.44 3.51
C LYS A 287 -18.62 -16.83 3.18
N ALA A 288 -19.63 -17.06 4.03
CA ALA A 288 -20.98 -16.59 3.77
C ALA A 288 -21.05 -15.07 3.78
N LEU A 289 -20.44 -14.42 4.79
CA LEU A 289 -20.35 -12.96 4.85
C LEU A 289 -19.54 -12.40 3.65
N PHE A 290 -18.39 -13.02 3.32
CA PHE A 290 -17.60 -12.59 2.17
C PHE A 290 -18.40 -12.66 0.86
N ALA A 291 -19.07 -13.79 0.60
CA ALA A 291 -19.90 -13.96 -0.58
C ALA A 291 -21.05 -12.94 -0.63
N HIS A 292 -21.69 -12.67 0.53
CA HIS A 292 -22.72 -11.63 0.63
C HIS A 292 -22.20 -10.27 0.16
N LYS A 293 -21.03 -9.83 0.67
CA LYS A 293 -20.43 -8.54 0.29
C LYS A 293 -20.08 -8.47 -1.19
N VAL A 294 -19.47 -9.51 -1.74
CA VAL A 294 -19.15 -9.59 -3.19
C VAL A 294 -20.39 -9.49 -4.04
N ASN A 295 -21.45 -10.26 -3.69
CA ASN A 295 -22.70 -10.26 -4.44
C ASN A 295 -23.42 -8.92 -4.33
N LEU A 296 -23.49 -8.31 -3.15
CA LEU A 296 -24.09 -6.98 -2.94
C LEU A 296 -23.37 -5.90 -3.76
N ILE A 297 -22.03 -5.91 -3.78
CA ILE A 297 -21.25 -4.97 -4.61
C ILE A 297 -21.62 -5.16 -6.09
N LYS A 298 -21.72 -6.40 -6.57
CA LYS A 298 -22.08 -6.67 -7.97
C LYS A 298 -23.54 -6.37 -8.31
N GLU A 299 -24.45 -6.52 -7.35
CA GLU A 299 -25.84 -6.11 -7.49
C GLU A 299 -25.97 -4.58 -7.65
N LYS A 300 -25.29 -3.82 -6.78
CA LYS A 300 -25.34 -2.34 -6.79
C LYS A 300 -24.47 -1.72 -7.89
N MET A 301 -23.36 -2.34 -8.22
CA MET A 301 -22.36 -1.88 -9.19
C MET A 301 -21.89 -3.05 -10.05
N PRO A 302 -22.65 -3.45 -11.10
CA PRO A 302 -22.31 -4.62 -11.94
C PRO A 302 -20.92 -4.53 -12.60
N ASP A 303 -20.47 -3.29 -12.89
CA ASP A 303 -19.18 -2.99 -13.50
C ASP A 303 -18.03 -2.85 -12.46
N ALA A 304 -18.28 -3.09 -11.17
CA ALA A 304 -17.25 -2.96 -10.15
C ALA A 304 -16.12 -3.99 -10.31
N PHE A 305 -14.88 -3.51 -10.22
CA PHE A 305 -13.71 -4.35 -10.06
C PHE A 305 -13.60 -4.80 -8.60
N ILE A 306 -13.47 -6.11 -8.36
CA ILE A 306 -13.28 -6.68 -7.03
C ILE A 306 -11.95 -7.44 -7.01
N GLY A 307 -10.95 -6.86 -6.35
CA GLY A 307 -9.66 -7.49 -6.05
C GLY A 307 -9.73 -8.21 -4.70
N VAL A 308 -9.12 -9.39 -4.62
CA VAL A 308 -9.19 -10.26 -3.44
C VAL A 308 -7.80 -10.73 -3.05
N ASP A 309 -7.40 -10.49 -1.79
CA ASP A 309 -6.17 -11.09 -1.25
C ASP A 309 -6.42 -12.53 -0.82
N VAL A 310 -5.56 -13.44 -1.25
CA VAL A 310 -5.60 -14.86 -0.89
C VAL A 310 -4.23 -15.34 -0.47
N MET A 311 -4.15 -15.98 0.69
CA MET A 311 -2.92 -16.55 1.21
C MET A 311 -2.95 -18.08 1.05
N VAL A 312 -1.90 -18.66 0.47
CA VAL A 312 -1.78 -20.11 0.26
C VAL A 312 -0.73 -20.72 1.16
N GLY A 313 -0.99 -21.94 1.62
CA GLY A 313 -0.04 -22.69 2.41
C GLY A 313 0.06 -22.23 3.86
N CYS A 314 -1.00 -21.65 4.38
CA CYS A 314 -1.10 -21.37 5.82
C CYS A 314 -1.04 -22.64 6.63
N ARG A 315 -0.54 -22.54 7.85
CA ARG A 315 -0.61 -23.70 8.76
C ARG A 315 -2.07 -24.08 8.99
N GLY A 316 -2.36 -25.37 8.91
CA GLY A 316 -3.72 -25.92 8.98
C GLY A 316 -4.47 -26.00 7.65
N GLU A 317 -3.93 -25.46 6.54
CA GLU A 317 -4.53 -25.56 5.21
C GLU A 317 -4.29 -26.94 4.61
N THR A 318 -5.19 -27.90 4.85
CA THR A 318 -5.14 -29.23 4.23
C THR A 318 -5.38 -29.15 2.71
N PRO A 319 -5.14 -30.24 1.94
CA PRO A 319 -5.51 -30.28 0.53
C PRO A 319 -7.00 -30.00 0.29
N GLU A 320 -7.87 -30.53 1.16
CA GLU A 320 -9.32 -30.36 1.10
C GLU A 320 -9.71 -28.89 1.33
N CYS A 321 -9.10 -28.22 2.32
CA CYS A 321 -9.30 -26.79 2.56
C CYS A 321 -8.86 -25.93 1.37
N PHE A 322 -7.78 -26.32 0.69
CA PHE A 322 -7.34 -25.61 -0.51
C PHE A 322 -8.29 -25.80 -1.68
N GLU A 323 -8.78 -27.04 -1.93
CA GLU A 323 -9.77 -27.27 -2.99
C GLU A 323 -11.10 -26.53 -2.71
N GLU A 324 -11.56 -26.52 -1.46
CA GLU A 324 -12.70 -25.71 -1.03
C GLU A 324 -12.48 -24.21 -1.36
N CYS A 325 -11.30 -23.67 -1.04
CA CYS A 325 -10.92 -22.29 -1.33
C CYS A 325 -10.92 -22.01 -2.84
N TYR A 326 -10.35 -22.91 -3.64
CA TYR A 326 -10.28 -22.78 -5.08
C TYR A 326 -11.67 -22.74 -5.73
N GLU A 327 -12.54 -23.71 -5.40
CA GLU A 327 -13.90 -23.78 -5.94
C GLU A 327 -14.76 -22.60 -5.46
N PHE A 328 -14.60 -22.15 -4.22
CA PHE A 328 -15.28 -20.98 -3.71
C PHE A 328 -14.90 -19.72 -4.51
N LEU A 329 -13.61 -19.45 -4.70
CA LEU A 329 -13.12 -18.30 -5.46
C LEU A 329 -13.53 -18.38 -6.94
N LYS A 330 -13.56 -19.57 -7.52
CA LYS A 330 -14.01 -19.81 -8.89
C LYS A 330 -15.48 -19.45 -9.06
N SER A 331 -16.33 -19.76 -8.09
CA SER A 331 -17.77 -19.52 -8.12
C SER A 331 -18.16 -18.04 -7.97
N LEU A 332 -17.31 -17.22 -7.36
CA LEU A 332 -17.62 -15.82 -7.07
C LEU A 332 -17.33 -14.89 -8.26
N PRO A 333 -18.11 -13.80 -8.44
CA PRO A 333 -17.88 -12.81 -9.49
C PRO A 333 -16.78 -11.78 -9.10
N VAL A 334 -15.68 -12.27 -8.53
CA VAL A 334 -14.47 -11.47 -8.26
C VAL A 334 -13.63 -11.30 -9.52
N THR A 335 -12.86 -10.24 -9.61
CA THR A 335 -12.14 -9.88 -10.83
C THR A 335 -10.68 -10.32 -10.80
N GLN A 336 -9.99 -10.14 -9.70
CA GLN A 336 -8.55 -10.43 -9.60
C GLN A 336 -8.21 -11.01 -8.23
N LEU A 337 -7.29 -11.98 -8.22
CA LEU A 337 -6.75 -12.54 -6.99
C LEU A 337 -5.30 -12.07 -6.80
N HIS A 338 -5.02 -11.51 -5.64
CA HIS A 338 -3.66 -11.23 -5.19
C HIS A 338 -3.20 -12.41 -4.32
N VAL A 339 -2.41 -13.30 -4.89
CA VAL A 339 -2.02 -14.56 -4.26
C VAL A 339 -0.69 -14.41 -3.54
N PHE A 340 -0.66 -14.71 -2.25
CA PHE A 340 0.53 -14.64 -1.41
C PHE A 340 0.83 -16.01 -0.82
N PRO A 341 2.05 -16.56 -1.02
CA PRO A 341 2.49 -17.72 -0.25
C PRO A 341 2.71 -17.32 1.21
N TYR A 342 2.18 -18.12 2.12
CA TYR A 342 2.39 -17.93 3.56
C TYR A 342 3.87 -17.99 3.92
N SER A 343 4.30 -17.01 4.70
CA SER A 343 5.65 -16.91 5.26
C SER A 343 5.58 -17.00 6.78
N GLU A 344 6.24 -17.94 7.37
CA GLU A 344 6.34 -18.08 8.82
C GLU A 344 7.03 -16.85 9.44
N ARG A 345 6.48 -16.38 10.56
CA ARG A 345 7.03 -15.23 11.27
C ARG A 345 7.28 -15.59 12.74
N PRO A 346 8.49 -15.37 13.27
CA PRO A 346 8.79 -15.57 14.68
C PRO A 346 7.78 -14.84 15.58
N GLY A 347 7.38 -15.47 16.67
CA GLY A 347 6.45 -14.87 17.65
C GLY A 347 4.97 -14.89 17.26
N THR A 348 4.62 -15.35 16.06
CA THR A 348 3.20 -15.43 15.64
C THR A 348 2.52 -16.69 16.18
N ALA A 349 1.23 -16.58 16.52
CA ALA A 349 0.43 -17.68 17.04
C ALA A 349 0.25 -18.81 16.02
N ALA A 350 0.31 -18.53 14.73
CA ALA A 350 0.20 -19.52 13.66
C ALA A 350 1.25 -20.64 13.76
N LEU A 351 2.43 -20.37 14.31
CA LEU A 351 3.50 -21.38 14.48
C LEU A 351 3.10 -22.54 15.41
N LYS A 352 2.05 -22.36 16.22
CA LYS A 352 1.52 -23.41 17.11
C LYS A 352 0.57 -24.38 16.39
N ILE A 353 0.13 -24.06 15.17
CA ILE A 353 -0.77 -24.91 14.38
C ILE A 353 0.08 -26.02 13.77
N PRO A 354 -0.26 -27.32 14.00
CA PRO A 354 0.66 -28.44 13.71
C PRO A 354 0.82 -28.75 12.22
N TYR A 355 -0.24 -28.56 11.41
CA TYR A 355 -0.18 -28.91 9.98
C TYR A 355 0.59 -27.85 9.19
N VAL A 356 1.66 -28.30 8.52
CA VAL A 356 2.55 -27.43 7.72
C VAL A 356 2.49 -27.82 6.26
N VAL A 357 2.23 -26.86 5.40
CA VAL A 357 2.22 -27.05 3.94
C VAL A 357 3.64 -26.96 3.39
N SER A 358 4.02 -27.91 2.54
CA SER A 358 5.35 -27.92 1.92
C SER A 358 5.53 -26.74 0.95
N ASP A 359 6.76 -26.28 0.74
CA ASP A 359 7.03 -25.20 -0.24
C ASP A 359 6.70 -25.62 -1.67
N LYS A 360 6.78 -26.91 -1.99
CA LYS A 360 6.34 -27.48 -3.25
C LYS A 360 4.83 -27.28 -3.45
N ASP A 361 4.04 -27.59 -2.42
CA ASP A 361 2.59 -27.45 -2.48
C ASP A 361 2.17 -25.97 -2.49
N LYS A 362 2.83 -25.11 -1.70
CA LYS A 362 2.62 -23.66 -1.76
C LYS A 362 2.82 -23.11 -3.18
N LYS A 363 3.88 -23.54 -3.87
CA LYS A 363 4.15 -23.12 -5.26
C LYS A 363 3.06 -23.63 -6.21
N LEU A 364 2.62 -24.89 -6.08
CA LEU A 364 1.57 -25.47 -6.90
C LEU A 364 0.22 -24.75 -6.68
N ARG A 365 -0.17 -24.56 -5.43
CA ARG A 365 -1.39 -23.82 -5.05
C ARG A 365 -1.37 -22.39 -5.56
N SER A 366 -0.24 -21.68 -5.38
CA SER A 366 -0.09 -20.31 -5.89
C SER A 366 -0.26 -20.25 -7.41
N LYS A 367 0.35 -21.19 -8.15
CA LYS A 367 0.22 -21.26 -9.61
C LYS A 367 -1.24 -21.42 -10.04
N ARG A 368 -1.98 -22.36 -9.45
CA ARG A 368 -3.40 -22.60 -9.76
C ARG A 368 -4.27 -21.37 -9.53
N LEU A 369 -4.07 -20.66 -8.41
CA LEU A 369 -4.84 -19.43 -8.12
C LEU A 369 -4.42 -18.25 -9.00
N LEU A 370 -3.16 -18.15 -9.41
CA LEU A 370 -2.74 -17.13 -10.38
C LEU A 370 -3.33 -17.36 -11.75
N GLU A 371 -3.39 -18.63 -12.23
CA GLU A 371 -4.07 -19.00 -13.47
C GLU A 371 -5.57 -18.63 -13.41
N LEU A 372 -6.25 -18.93 -12.31
CA LEU A 372 -7.63 -18.51 -12.09
C LEU A 372 -7.80 -16.98 -12.06
N SER A 373 -6.84 -16.26 -11.46
CA SER A 373 -6.83 -14.79 -11.44
C SER A 373 -6.72 -14.21 -12.85
N ASP A 374 -5.83 -14.77 -13.68
CA ASP A 374 -5.64 -14.32 -15.06
C ASP A 374 -6.90 -14.55 -15.89
N GLU A 375 -7.54 -15.74 -15.77
CA GLU A 375 -8.80 -16.05 -16.43
C GLU A 375 -9.91 -15.05 -16.06
N LYS A 376 -10.09 -14.80 -14.76
CA LYS A 376 -11.11 -13.85 -14.25
C LYS A 376 -10.84 -12.42 -14.69
N THR A 377 -9.58 -11.98 -14.63
CA THR A 377 -9.18 -10.62 -15.05
C THR A 377 -9.41 -10.42 -16.54
N GLN A 378 -9.01 -11.39 -17.36
CA GLN A 378 -9.23 -11.32 -18.81
C GLN A 378 -10.74 -11.37 -19.16
N ALA A 379 -11.52 -12.22 -18.49
CA ALA A 379 -12.97 -12.25 -18.68
C ALA A 379 -13.64 -10.92 -18.30
N PHE A 380 -13.17 -10.26 -17.25
CA PHE A 380 -13.67 -8.94 -16.88
C PHE A 380 -13.28 -7.88 -17.91
N TYR A 381 -12.03 -7.83 -18.36
CA TYR A 381 -11.58 -6.85 -19.36
C TYR A 381 -12.25 -7.03 -20.72
N ALA A 382 -12.48 -8.28 -21.15
CA ALA A 382 -13.12 -8.59 -22.43
C ALA A 382 -14.51 -7.95 -22.59
N GLN A 383 -15.23 -7.71 -21.49
CA GLN A 383 -16.56 -7.07 -21.50
C GLN A 383 -16.53 -5.62 -21.99
N TYR A 384 -15.35 -4.98 -21.96
CA TYR A 384 -15.19 -3.57 -22.30
C TYR A 384 -14.56 -3.33 -23.67
N ILE A 385 -14.19 -4.39 -24.40
CA ILE A 385 -13.67 -4.27 -25.77
C ILE A 385 -14.73 -3.60 -26.67
N GLY A 386 -14.32 -2.59 -27.43
CA GLY A 386 -15.17 -1.81 -28.31
C GLY A 386 -15.95 -0.68 -27.61
N THR A 387 -15.93 -0.57 -26.29
CA THR A 387 -16.59 0.50 -25.54
C THR A 387 -15.72 1.75 -25.40
N GLU A 388 -16.36 2.89 -25.14
CA GLU A 388 -15.68 4.12 -24.80
C GLU A 388 -15.46 4.22 -23.28
N ALA A 389 -14.30 4.74 -22.87
CA ALA A 389 -13.98 4.92 -21.47
C ALA A 389 -13.10 6.17 -21.25
N GLU A 390 -13.25 6.77 -20.08
CA GLU A 390 -12.32 7.79 -19.59
C GLU A 390 -11.20 7.12 -18.79
N VAL A 391 -9.97 7.34 -19.22
CA VAL A 391 -8.75 6.73 -18.64
C VAL A 391 -7.88 7.80 -18.02
N LEU A 392 -7.48 7.60 -16.77
CA LEU A 392 -6.43 8.39 -16.13
C LEU A 392 -5.09 7.78 -16.50
N PHE A 393 -4.33 8.46 -17.36
CA PHE A 393 -3.02 8.01 -17.80
C PHE A 393 -1.92 8.37 -16.81
N GLU A 394 -0.97 7.46 -16.65
CA GLU A 394 0.19 7.58 -15.77
C GLU A 394 1.43 7.93 -16.58
N LYS A 395 2.37 8.67 -15.97
CA LYS A 395 3.63 9.05 -16.59
C LYS A 395 4.37 7.85 -17.16
N ALA A 396 4.79 7.98 -18.40
CA ALA A 396 5.61 6.96 -19.07
C ALA A 396 6.99 7.51 -19.45
N PRO A 397 8.05 6.67 -19.45
CA PRO A 397 9.32 7.06 -20.04
C PRO A 397 9.16 7.36 -21.54
N ARG A 398 9.91 8.33 -22.03
CA ARG A 398 9.88 8.70 -23.46
C ARG A 398 10.07 7.50 -24.39
N GLY A 399 9.21 7.34 -25.38
CA GLY A 399 9.24 6.24 -26.34
C GLY A 399 8.74 4.89 -25.81
N LYS A 400 8.11 4.88 -24.64
CA LYS A 400 7.43 3.69 -24.07
C LYS A 400 5.93 3.84 -24.15
N ALA A 401 5.21 2.72 -24.10
CA ALA A 401 3.76 2.72 -23.97
C ALA A 401 3.34 3.43 -22.68
N MET A 402 2.26 4.21 -22.75
CA MET A 402 1.66 4.85 -21.60
C MET A 402 0.51 3.97 -21.08
N HIS A 403 0.41 3.83 -19.77
CA HIS A 403 -0.63 3.04 -19.16
C HIS A 403 -1.55 3.94 -18.32
N GLY A 404 -2.78 3.50 -18.15
CA GLY A 404 -3.73 4.18 -17.31
C GLY A 404 -4.84 3.23 -16.86
N PHE A 405 -5.80 3.77 -16.10
CA PHE A 405 -6.93 3.00 -15.58
C PHE A 405 -8.25 3.71 -15.83
N THR A 406 -9.26 2.93 -16.20
CA THR A 406 -10.65 3.38 -16.26
C THR A 406 -11.21 3.58 -14.84
N LYS A 407 -12.44 4.13 -14.73
CA LYS A 407 -13.13 4.26 -13.43
C LYS A 407 -13.25 2.92 -12.70
N ASN A 408 -13.57 1.84 -13.40
CA ASN A 408 -13.71 0.48 -12.89
C ASN A 408 -12.42 -0.36 -13.00
N TYR A 409 -11.27 0.28 -13.01
CA TYR A 409 -9.94 -0.31 -12.89
C TYR A 409 -9.49 -1.23 -14.03
N VAL A 410 -10.11 -1.16 -15.20
CA VAL A 410 -9.56 -1.81 -16.41
C VAL A 410 -8.25 -1.11 -16.75
N ARG A 411 -7.18 -1.89 -16.86
CA ARG A 411 -5.87 -1.36 -17.27
C ARG A 411 -5.86 -1.15 -18.77
N VAL A 412 -5.38 0.01 -19.19
CA VAL A 412 -5.37 0.43 -20.59
C VAL A 412 -3.96 0.81 -21.00
N GLU A 413 -3.57 0.45 -22.24
CA GLU A 413 -2.28 0.73 -22.83
C GLU A 413 -2.45 1.60 -24.08
N LEU A 414 -1.82 2.79 -24.05
CA LEU A 414 -1.66 3.64 -25.22
C LEU A 414 -0.29 3.38 -25.86
N SER A 415 -0.28 3.12 -27.17
CA SER A 415 0.95 2.76 -27.87
C SER A 415 2.00 3.87 -27.78
N PRO A 416 3.31 3.54 -27.89
CA PRO A 416 4.39 4.54 -27.85
C PRO A 416 4.26 5.64 -28.90
N ALA A 417 3.64 5.33 -30.04
CA ALA A 417 3.43 6.28 -31.13
C ALA A 417 2.37 7.35 -30.79
N LEU A 418 1.43 7.04 -29.90
CA LEU A 418 0.35 7.93 -29.48
C LEU A 418 0.60 8.54 -28.10
N ALA A 419 1.54 8.02 -27.32
CA ALA A 419 1.86 8.49 -25.98
C ALA A 419 2.49 9.90 -26.03
N LYS A 420 1.92 10.83 -25.25
CA LYS A 420 2.40 12.21 -25.12
C LYS A 420 2.55 12.59 -23.66
N GLU A 421 3.55 13.40 -23.34
CA GLU A 421 3.78 13.89 -21.96
C GLU A 421 2.57 14.68 -21.42
N GLU A 422 1.84 15.39 -22.28
CA GLU A 422 0.64 16.14 -21.92
C GLU A 422 -0.52 15.29 -21.42
N TYR A 423 -0.49 13.96 -21.62
CA TYR A 423 -1.49 13.01 -21.12
C TYR A 423 -1.20 12.53 -19.69
N ASP A 424 -0.02 12.82 -19.16
CA ASP A 424 0.30 12.47 -17.78
C ASP A 424 -0.66 13.18 -16.81
N ASN A 425 -1.25 12.41 -15.90
CA ASN A 425 -2.24 12.88 -14.95
C ASN A 425 -3.48 13.51 -15.61
N GLN A 426 -3.82 13.12 -16.84
CA GLN A 426 -5.01 13.58 -17.53
C GLN A 426 -6.04 12.46 -17.71
N LEU A 427 -7.30 12.86 -17.60
CA LEU A 427 -8.45 12.00 -17.91
C LEU A 427 -8.75 12.16 -19.41
N ILE A 428 -8.43 11.12 -20.17
CA ILE A 428 -8.57 11.12 -21.63
C ILE A 428 -9.65 10.10 -22.02
N LYS A 429 -10.57 10.52 -22.90
CA LYS A 429 -11.54 9.62 -23.51
C LYS A 429 -10.87 8.79 -24.60
N VAL A 430 -11.09 7.48 -24.54
CA VAL A 430 -10.54 6.51 -25.50
C VAL A 430 -11.59 5.47 -25.84
N LYS A 431 -11.46 4.87 -27.01
CA LYS A 431 -12.12 3.61 -27.33
C LYS A 431 -11.21 2.45 -26.91
N LEU A 432 -11.77 1.48 -26.19
CA LEU A 432 -11.05 0.30 -25.73
C LEU A 432 -11.02 -0.75 -26.84
N GLY A 433 -9.82 -1.07 -27.32
CA GLY A 433 -9.57 -2.09 -28.34
C GLY A 433 -9.29 -3.47 -27.71
N ASP A 434 -8.72 -4.36 -28.52
CA ASP A 434 -8.31 -5.69 -28.09
C ASP A 434 -7.21 -5.66 -27.02
N PHE A 435 -6.94 -6.82 -26.44
CA PHE A 435 -5.83 -7.00 -25.51
C PHE A 435 -4.48 -6.60 -26.13
N ASN A 436 -3.60 -6.10 -25.29
CA ASN A 436 -2.18 -5.97 -25.64
C ASN A 436 -1.53 -7.36 -25.74
N HIS A 437 -0.24 -7.41 -26.15
CA HIS A 437 0.45 -8.67 -26.48
C HIS A 437 0.46 -9.69 -25.32
N ASP A 438 0.65 -9.22 -24.08
CA ASP A 438 0.74 -10.07 -22.88
C ASP A 438 -0.60 -10.23 -22.14
N LYS A 439 -1.68 -9.73 -22.73
CA LYS A 439 -3.05 -9.76 -22.19
C LYS A 439 -3.23 -9.13 -20.80
N THR A 440 -2.35 -8.18 -20.46
CA THR A 440 -2.40 -7.48 -19.16
C THR A 440 -3.13 -6.15 -19.21
N ALA A 441 -3.48 -5.66 -20.39
CA ALA A 441 -4.21 -4.41 -20.61
C ALA A 441 -5.01 -4.46 -21.91
N LEU A 442 -6.02 -3.58 -22.06
CA LEU A 442 -6.65 -3.29 -23.33
C LEU A 442 -5.93 -2.15 -24.03
N LYS A 443 -5.81 -2.20 -25.36
CA LYS A 443 -5.26 -1.12 -26.17
C LYS A 443 -6.21 0.07 -26.19
N ALA A 444 -5.68 1.29 -26.24
CA ALA A 444 -6.45 2.51 -26.37
C ALA A 444 -6.34 3.09 -27.79
N GLU A 445 -7.48 3.50 -28.32
CA GLU A 445 -7.60 4.35 -29.51
C GLU A 445 -8.12 5.73 -29.04
N LEU A 446 -7.42 6.82 -29.42
CA LEU A 446 -7.85 8.18 -29.10
C LEU A 446 -9.10 8.53 -29.93
N ILE A 447 -10.09 9.18 -29.30
CA ILE A 447 -11.34 9.64 -29.93
C ILE A 447 -11.51 11.15 -29.77
#